data_6e64526a2533a6fc13fe11b620f8a4fa
#
_entry.id   6e64526a2533a6fc13fe11b620f8a4fa
#
_cell.length_a   1.000
_cell.length_b   1.000
_cell.length_c   1.000
_cell.angle_alpha   90.00
_cell.angle_beta   90.00
_cell.angle_gamma   90.00
#
_symmetry.space_group_name_H-M   'P 1'
#
loop_
_entity.id
_entity.type
_entity.pdbx_description
1 polymer ?
#
loop_
_entity_poly.entity_id
_entity_poly.type
_entity_poly.pdbx_seq_one_letter_code
_entity_poly.pdbx_strand_id
1 'polypeptide(L)'
;VVIQTNLLNDIHPSAIICPITTYVQQDIQILRVHLKENQLDELSDILVDQIRAIDNKRLINRLGELTQNQKEKLKANLRIVLDI
;
A
#
# COMPACT_ATOMS: atom_id res chain seq x y z
N VAL A 1 -2.72 2.40 0.52
CA VAL A 1 -2.15 2.37 -0.83
C VAL A 1 -3.11 1.63 -1.76
N VAL A 2 -3.49 2.28 -2.85
CA VAL A 2 -4.30 1.66 -3.90
C VAL A 2 -3.38 0.87 -4.82
N ILE A 3 -3.65 -0.42 -5.01
CA ILE A 3 -2.76 -1.31 -5.74
C ILE A 3 -3.31 -1.80 -7.08
N GLN A 4 -4.58 -1.54 -7.38
CA GLN A 4 -5.13 -1.93 -8.67
C GLN A 4 -4.72 -0.95 -9.77
N THR A 5 -4.82 -1.36 -11.04
CA THR A 5 -4.47 -0.50 -12.16
C THR A 5 -5.34 0.75 -12.20
N ASN A 6 -4.76 1.90 -12.62
CA ASN A 6 -5.49 3.15 -12.78
C ASN A 6 -6.68 3.03 -13.75
N LEU A 7 -6.57 2.12 -14.71
CA LEU A 7 -7.66 1.88 -15.67
C LEU A 7 -8.95 1.45 -14.97
N LEU A 8 -8.85 0.77 -13.83
CA LEU A 8 -10.01 0.26 -13.08
C LEU A 8 -10.49 1.21 -11.99
N ASN A 9 -9.67 2.19 -11.57
CA ASN A 9 -9.98 3.04 -10.43
C ASN A 9 -11.27 3.87 -10.60
N ASP A 10 -11.58 4.27 -11.84
CA ASP A 10 -12.74 5.13 -12.12
C ASP A 10 -14.01 4.34 -12.45
N ILE A 11 -13.89 3.06 -12.81
CA ILE A 11 -15.02 2.26 -13.28
C ILE A 11 -15.49 1.21 -12.29
N HIS A 12 -14.64 0.80 -11.36
CA HIS A 12 -15.02 -0.14 -10.31
C HIS A 12 -15.59 0.58 -9.10
N PRO A 13 -16.67 0.06 -8.49
CA PRO A 13 -17.18 0.64 -7.25
C PRO A 13 -16.27 0.42 -6.05
N SER A 14 -15.32 -0.50 -6.17
CA SER A 14 -14.35 -0.85 -5.12
C SER A 14 -12.93 -0.61 -5.57
N ALA A 15 -12.05 -0.32 -4.63
CA ALA A 15 -10.61 -0.26 -4.85
C ALA A 15 -9.91 -1.31 -3.99
N ILE A 16 -8.89 -1.95 -4.55
CA ILE A 16 -8.05 -2.87 -3.79
C ILE A 16 -6.92 -2.07 -3.16
N ILE A 17 -6.79 -2.16 -1.84
CA ILE A 17 -5.82 -1.36 -1.08
C ILE A 17 -5.00 -2.23 -0.12
N CYS A 18 -3.82 -1.70 0.25
CA CYS A 18 -3.08 -2.15 1.42
C CYS A 18 -3.10 -1.01 2.45
N PRO A 19 -3.52 -1.28 3.70
CA PRO A 19 -3.56 -0.23 4.71
C PRO A 19 -2.15 0.19 5.15
N ILE A 20 -2.08 1.38 5.74
CA ILE A 20 -0.86 1.97 6.28
C ILE A 20 -1.04 2.11 7.79
N THR A 21 0.00 1.78 8.55
CA THR A 21 0.03 1.96 10.00
C THR A 21 1.22 2.81 10.42
N THR A 22 1.05 3.59 11.48
CA THR A 22 2.17 4.30 12.13
C THR A 22 2.90 3.42 13.15
N TYR A 23 2.39 2.23 13.43
CA TYR A 23 3.07 1.25 14.26
C TYR A 23 4.13 0.52 13.43
N VAL A 24 5.31 1.12 13.36
CA VAL A 24 6.41 0.65 12.50
C VAL A 24 7.18 -0.46 13.20
N GLN A 25 7.50 -1.53 12.46
CA GLN A 25 8.39 -2.62 12.89
C GLN A 25 9.52 -2.74 11.89
N GLN A 26 10.59 -1.98 12.11
CA GLN A 26 11.68 -1.83 11.13
C GLN A 26 12.49 -3.10 10.92
N ASP A 27 12.54 -4.00 11.88
CA ASP A 27 13.21 -5.28 11.78
C ASP A 27 12.40 -6.32 11.00
N ILE A 28 11.13 -6.05 10.69
CA ILE A 28 10.30 -6.91 9.86
C ILE A 28 10.33 -6.40 8.44
N GLN A 29 10.96 -7.17 7.53
CA GLN A 29 11.08 -6.81 6.13
C GLN A 29 10.04 -7.47 5.24
N ILE A 30 9.57 -8.65 5.63
CA ILE A 30 8.56 -9.38 4.88
C ILE A 30 7.16 -8.86 5.24
N LEU A 31 6.27 -8.78 4.25
CA LEU A 31 4.87 -8.37 4.41
C LEU A 31 4.70 -6.90 4.82
N ARG A 32 5.78 -6.13 4.91
CA ARG A 32 5.74 -4.70 5.19
C ARG A 32 6.60 -3.92 4.20
N VAL A 33 6.17 -2.71 3.88
CA VAL A 33 6.96 -1.74 3.11
C VAL A 33 7.08 -0.49 3.96
N HIS A 34 8.32 -0.10 4.27
CA HIS A 34 8.59 1.06 5.12
C HIS A 34 8.51 2.36 4.33
N LEU A 35 7.77 3.33 4.86
CA LEU A 35 7.64 4.67 4.31
C LEU A 35 8.44 5.66 5.16
N LYS A 36 9.04 6.66 4.50
CA LYS A 36 9.85 7.68 5.17
C LYS A 36 8.96 8.83 5.65
N GLU A 37 9.42 9.56 6.67
CA GLU A 37 8.71 10.72 7.20
C GLU A 37 8.39 11.78 6.15
N ASN A 38 9.30 12.00 5.19
CA ASN A 38 9.09 13.00 4.15
C ASN A 38 8.00 12.61 3.12
N GLN A 39 7.52 11.39 3.17
CA GLN A 39 6.43 10.93 2.31
C GLN A 39 5.07 11.12 2.98
N LEU A 40 5.03 10.98 4.29
CA LEU A 40 3.87 11.21 5.14
C LEU A 40 4.35 11.98 6.37
N ASP A 41 3.42 12.45 7.20
CA ASP A 41 3.76 13.22 8.41
C ASP A 41 4.54 12.39 9.45
N GLU A 42 4.40 11.08 9.42
CA GLU A 42 5.06 10.16 10.34
C GLU A 42 5.67 8.97 9.61
N LEU A 43 6.69 8.36 10.21
CA LEU A 43 7.18 7.06 9.75
C LEU A 43 6.03 6.07 9.77
N SER A 44 5.88 5.31 8.70
CA SER A 44 4.74 4.42 8.51
C SER A 44 5.16 3.15 7.78
N ASP A 45 4.35 2.10 7.94
CA ASP A 45 4.51 0.85 7.20
C ASP A 45 3.25 0.55 6.39
N ILE A 46 3.44 0.06 5.17
CA ILE A 46 2.36 -0.55 4.40
C ILE A 46 2.20 -2.00 4.85
N LEU A 47 0.99 -2.38 5.23
CA LEU A 47 0.66 -3.75 5.65
C LEU A 47 0.19 -4.55 4.44
N VAL A 48 1.12 -5.25 3.79
CA VAL A 48 0.84 -5.92 2.52
C VAL A 48 -0.08 -7.13 2.70
N ASP A 49 0.05 -7.84 3.82
CA ASP A 49 -0.77 -9.01 4.13
C ASP A 49 -2.22 -8.67 4.49
N GLN A 50 -2.53 -7.38 4.67
CA GLN A 50 -3.88 -6.92 4.95
C GLN A 50 -4.55 -6.33 3.72
N ILE A 51 -4.12 -6.74 2.54
CA ILE A 51 -4.75 -6.37 1.26
C ILE A 51 -6.25 -6.66 1.30
N ARG A 52 -7.05 -5.69 0.85
CA ARG A 52 -8.51 -5.81 0.86
C ARG A 52 -9.16 -4.83 -0.11
N ALA A 53 -10.43 -5.07 -0.41
CA ALA A 53 -11.24 -4.14 -1.20
C ALA A 53 -12.02 -3.21 -0.28
N ILE A 54 -12.11 -1.95 -0.67
CA ILE A 54 -12.94 -0.95 0.00
C ILE A 54 -13.79 -0.23 -1.04
N ASP A 55 -14.88 0.42 -0.59
CA ASP A 55 -15.68 1.28 -1.46
C ASP A 55 -14.85 2.48 -1.93
N ASN A 56 -14.88 2.78 -3.23
CA ASN A 56 -14.18 3.93 -3.81
C ASN A 56 -14.54 5.25 -3.13
N LYS A 57 -15.73 5.38 -2.59
CA LYS A 57 -16.17 6.58 -1.88
C LYS A 57 -15.33 6.87 -0.64
N ARG A 58 -14.59 5.89 -0.13
CA ARG A 58 -13.71 6.05 1.01
C ARG A 58 -12.35 6.65 0.63
N LEU A 59 -12.05 6.74 -0.66
CA LEU A 59 -10.83 7.37 -1.15
C LEU A 59 -11.05 8.87 -1.18
N ILE A 60 -10.27 9.61 -0.39
CA ILE A 60 -10.44 11.06 -0.23
C ILE A 60 -9.33 11.82 -0.94
N ASN A 61 -8.08 11.61 -0.55
CA ASN A 61 -6.93 12.36 -1.02
C ASN A 61 -5.75 11.47 -1.31
N ARG A 62 -4.91 11.93 -2.25
CA ARG A 62 -3.58 11.38 -2.45
C ARG A 62 -2.62 12.11 -1.52
N LEU A 63 -1.91 11.36 -0.67
CA LEU A 63 -1.00 11.95 0.33
C LEU A 63 0.45 11.97 -0.10
N GLY A 64 0.84 11.18 -1.09
CA GLY A 64 2.22 11.09 -1.55
C GLY A 64 2.44 10.01 -2.58
N GLU A 65 3.71 9.74 -2.87
CA GLU A 65 4.12 8.73 -3.84
C GLU A 65 5.14 7.78 -3.25
N LEU A 66 5.09 6.52 -3.69
CA LEU A 66 6.10 5.53 -3.36
C LEU A 66 7.35 5.74 -4.23
N THR A 67 8.52 5.48 -3.66
CA THR A 67 9.76 5.40 -4.44
C THR A 67 9.75 4.15 -5.30
N GLN A 68 10.64 4.08 -6.29
CA GLN A 68 10.74 2.89 -7.14
C GLN A 68 11.09 1.66 -6.32
N ASN A 69 12.00 1.78 -5.35
CA ASN A 69 12.37 0.67 -4.47
C ASN A 69 11.18 0.18 -3.64
N GLN A 70 10.38 1.11 -3.14
CA GLN A 70 9.18 0.76 -2.37
C GLN A 70 8.15 0.05 -3.24
N LYS A 71 7.96 0.49 -4.49
CA LYS A 71 7.06 -0.16 -5.45
C LYS A 71 7.51 -1.60 -5.73
N GLU A 72 8.79 -1.81 -5.95
CA GLU A 72 9.36 -3.14 -6.20
C GLU A 72 9.19 -4.05 -4.99
N LYS A 73 9.42 -3.51 -3.80
CA LYS A 73 9.25 -4.27 -2.56
C LYS A 73 7.78 -4.62 -2.31
N LEU A 74 6.87 -3.69 -2.59
CA LEU A 74 5.43 -3.93 -2.52
C LEU A 74 5.03 -5.08 -3.46
N LYS A 75 5.48 -5.05 -4.71
CA LYS A 75 5.19 -6.11 -5.68
C LYS A 75 5.74 -7.46 -5.23
N ALA A 76 6.97 -7.50 -4.71
CA ALA A 76 7.58 -8.72 -4.23
C ALA A 76 6.78 -9.32 -3.06
N ASN A 77 6.37 -8.48 -2.11
CA ASN A 77 5.55 -8.91 -0.98
C ASN A 77 4.16 -9.38 -1.42
N LEU A 78 3.55 -8.70 -2.40
CA LEU A 78 2.26 -9.13 -2.94
C LEU A 78 2.35 -10.51 -3.60
N ARG A 79 3.44 -10.82 -4.29
CA ARG A 79 3.65 -12.14 -4.86
C ARG A 79 3.69 -13.22 -3.79
N ILE A 80 4.30 -12.93 -2.64
CA ILE A 80 4.34 -13.85 -1.52
C ILE A 80 2.95 -14.05 -0.93
N VAL A 81 2.25 -12.97 -0.63
CA VAL A 81 0.91 -13.00 -0.01
C VAL A 81 -0.10 -13.69 -0.91
N LEU A 82 -0.05 -13.40 -2.22
CA LEU A 82 -1.02 -13.90 -3.20
C LEU A 82 -0.57 -15.21 -3.86
N ASP A 83 0.63 -15.67 -3.57
CA ASP A 83 1.22 -16.90 -4.12
C ASP A 83 1.23 -16.92 -5.66
N ILE A 84 1.76 -15.84 -6.22
CA ILE A 84 1.82 -15.70 -7.69
C ILE A 84 3.29 -15.47 -8.20
#